data_3be9d9eff90bb34400901f7bbb328c1d
#
_entry.id   3be9d9eff90bb34400901f7bbb328c1d
#
_cell.length_a   1.000
_cell.length_b   1.000
_cell.length_c   1.000
_cell.angle_alpha   90.00
_cell.angle_beta   90.00
_cell.angle_gamma   90.00
#
_symmetry.space_group_name_H-M   'P 1'
#
loop_
_entity.id
_entity.type
_entity.pdbx_description
1 polymer ?
#
loop_
_entity_poly.entity_id
_entity_poly.type
_entity_poly.pdbx_seq_one_letter_code
_entity_poly.pdbx_strand_id
1 'polypeptide(L)'
;FERAYQIFGAVLHHAPDNLDALIGIATVQFETGDIEGAVQTLEMLPEDTASPAADALGKSITLAREATSLGDPAALSARLEADPDDHQARFDLAMILNARGQKLEAAQTLIEIMGRDREWSEDGARKKLLELFEAWGPKDPATLKGRRLLSSLLFR
;
A
#
# COMPACT_ATOMS: atom_id res chain seq x y z
N PHE A 1 13.54 8.80 9.91
CA PHE A 1 13.63 7.33 10.04
C PHE A 1 14.75 6.91 10.98
N GLU A 2 15.98 7.38 10.81
CA GLU A 2 17.16 7.03 11.62
C GLU A 2 16.91 7.15 13.13
N ARG A 3 16.36 8.28 13.59
CA ARG A 3 16.03 8.50 15.00
C ARG A 3 14.96 7.54 15.52
N ALA A 4 13.95 7.22 14.71
CA ALA A 4 12.92 6.26 15.07
C ALA A 4 13.52 4.86 15.22
N TYR A 5 14.36 4.45 14.29
CA TYR A 5 15.06 3.17 14.33
C TYR A 5 15.91 3.02 15.60
N GLN A 6 16.66 4.07 15.98
CA GLN A 6 17.46 4.09 17.21
C GLN A 6 16.61 3.96 18.48
N ILE A 7 15.46 4.67 18.53
CA ILE A 7 14.55 4.61 19.68
C ILE A 7 13.96 3.20 19.83
N PHE A 8 13.44 2.62 18.75
CA PHE A 8 12.89 1.26 18.80
C PHE A 8 13.98 0.22 19.11
N GLY A 9 15.18 0.36 18.56
CA GLY A 9 16.31 -0.49 18.88
C GLY A 9 16.70 -0.44 20.36
N ALA A 10 16.69 0.74 20.97
CA ALA A 10 16.92 0.89 22.41
C ALA A 10 15.82 0.21 23.24
N VAL A 11 14.57 0.28 22.83
CA VAL A 11 13.46 -0.45 23.49
C VAL A 11 13.68 -1.95 23.40
N LEU A 12 14.03 -2.49 22.23
CA LEU A 12 14.27 -3.92 22.04
C LEU A 12 15.51 -4.43 22.77
N HIS A 13 16.48 -3.57 23.04
CA HIS A 13 17.63 -3.94 23.88
C HIS A 13 17.20 -4.27 25.33
N HIS A 14 16.17 -3.60 25.84
CA HIS A 14 15.64 -3.82 27.19
C HIS A 14 14.43 -4.78 27.22
N ALA A 15 13.66 -4.85 26.16
CA ALA A 15 12.47 -5.68 26.01
C ALA A 15 12.44 -6.27 24.59
N PRO A 16 13.14 -7.39 24.32
CA PRO A 16 13.29 -7.96 22.97
C PRO A 16 11.97 -8.42 22.33
N ASP A 17 10.96 -8.65 23.13
CA ASP A 17 9.61 -9.09 22.74
C ASP A 17 8.58 -7.94 22.72
N ASN A 18 9.03 -6.69 22.79
CA ASN A 18 8.13 -5.55 22.71
C ASN A 18 7.51 -5.43 21.31
N LEU A 19 6.23 -5.75 21.20
CA LEU A 19 5.50 -5.81 19.93
C LEU A 19 5.48 -4.46 19.20
N ASP A 20 5.25 -3.35 19.92
CA ASP A 20 5.19 -2.02 19.31
C ASP A 20 6.55 -1.60 18.75
N ALA A 21 7.64 -1.96 19.42
CA ALA A 21 8.98 -1.68 18.94
C ALA A 21 9.36 -2.53 17.72
N LEU A 22 8.97 -3.82 17.68
CA LEU A 22 9.16 -4.68 16.52
C LEU A 22 8.38 -4.14 15.31
N ILE A 23 7.10 -3.81 15.48
CA ILE A 23 6.28 -3.24 14.40
C ILE A 23 6.85 -1.89 13.96
N GLY A 24 7.34 -1.07 14.89
CA GLY A 24 7.97 0.21 14.60
C GLY A 24 9.25 0.06 13.75
N ILE A 25 10.12 -0.90 14.08
CA ILE A 25 11.31 -1.21 13.27
C ILE A 25 10.92 -1.71 11.89
N ALA A 26 10.01 -2.68 11.79
CA ALA A 26 9.54 -3.20 10.52
C ALA A 26 8.94 -2.09 9.64
N THR A 27 8.21 -1.16 10.24
CA THR A 27 7.67 0.01 9.53
C THR A 27 8.77 0.90 8.97
N VAL A 28 9.79 1.22 9.77
CA VAL A 28 10.94 2.03 9.31
C VAL A 28 11.70 1.31 8.20
N GLN A 29 11.93 0.01 8.32
CA GLN A 29 12.59 -0.79 7.29
C GLN A 29 11.80 -0.73 5.97
N PHE A 30 10.48 -0.94 6.02
CA PHE A 30 9.61 -0.85 4.85
C PHE A 30 9.65 0.54 4.19
N GLU A 31 9.52 1.61 4.97
CA GLU A 31 9.54 3.00 4.49
C GLU A 31 10.91 3.44 3.93
N THR A 32 11.98 2.79 4.34
CA THR A 32 13.33 3.00 3.80
C THR A 32 13.70 2.07 2.64
N GLY A 33 12.76 1.20 2.24
CA GLY A 33 12.93 0.28 1.10
C GLY A 33 13.56 -1.08 1.45
N ASP A 34 13.86 -1.33 2.73
CA ASP A 34 14.32 -2.64 3.21
C ASP A 34 13.13 -3.57 3.44
N ILE A 35 12.52 -4.02 2.35
CA ILE A 35 11.34 -4.88 2.38
C ILE A 35 11.64 -6.23 3.05
N GLU A 36 12.80 -6.82 2.77
CA GLU A 36 13.18 -8.12 3.33
C GLU A 36 13.45 -8.01 4.84
N GLY A 37 14.10 -6.96 5.29
CA GLY A 37 14.28 -6.68 6.72
C GLY A 37 12.94 -6.51 7.44
N ALA A 38 12.00 -5.79 6.82
CA ALA A 38 10.65 -5.60 7.37
C ALA A 38 9.90 -6.93 7.53
N VAL A 39 10.01 -7.84 6.55
CA VAL A 39 9.42 -9.19 6.64
C VAL A 39 10.02 -9.97 7.79
N GLN A 40 11.35 -10.05 7.86
CA GLN A 40 12.04 -10.79 8.93
C GLN A 40 11.69 -10.25 10.32
N THR A 41 11.56 -8.95 10.45
CA THR A 41 11.16 -8.33 11.73
C THR A 41 9.71 -8.65 12.10
N LEU A 42 8.79 -8.68 11.12
CA LEU A 42 7.40 -9.09 11.37
C LEU A 42 7.29 -10.58 11.73
N GLU A 43 8.14 -11.44 11.19
CA GLU A 43 8.19 -12.87 11.51
C GLU A 43 8.66 -13.15 12.95
N MET A 44 9.26 -12.16 13.62
CA MET A 44 9.60 -12.25 15.05
C MET A 44 8.39 -12.06 15.97
N LEU A 45 7.26 -11.56 15.45
CA LEU A 45 6.03 -11.44 16.23
C LEU A 45 5.45 -12.83 16.51
N PRO A 46 4.85 -13.06 17.70
CA PRO A 46 4.09 -14.28 17.97
C PRO A 46 2.98 -14.50 16.94
N GLU A 47 2.73 -15.76 16.55
CA GLU A 47 1.74 -16.11 15.51
C GLU A 47 0.31 -15.63 15.82
N ASP A 48 -0.02 -15.50 17.09
CA ASP A 48 -1.33 -15.06 17.59
C ASP A 48 -1.40 -13.54 17.88
N THR A 49 -0.41 -12.78 17.41
CA THR A 49 -0.39 -11.33 17.63
C THR A 49 -1.53 -10.65 16.87
N ALA A 50 -2.55 -10.20 17.60
CA ALA A 50 -3.64 -9.40 17.05
C ALA A 50 -3.21 -7.92 16.99
N SER A 51 -2.59 -7.51 15.89
CA SER A 51 -2.15 -6.12 15.68
C SER A 51 -2.60 -5.58 14.32
N PRO A 52 -3.59 -4.66 14.30
CA PRO A 52 -3.99 -4.01 13.06
C PRO A 52 -2.84 -3.29 12.33
N ALA A 53 -1.84 -2.81 13.07
CA ALA A 53 -0.66 -2.16 12.48
C ALA A 53 0.24 -3.18 11.77
N ALA A 54 0.49 -4.35 12.38
CA ALA A 54 1.25 -5.43 11.76
C ALA A 54 0.53 -5.98 10.52
N ASP A 55 -0.80 -6.18 10.60
CA ASP A 55 -1.62 -6.63 9.47
C ASP A 55 -1.58 -5.63 8.30
N ALA A 56 -1.72 -4.34 8.58
CA ALA A 56 -1.64 -3.29 7.57
C ALA A 56 -0.25 -3.24 6.91
N LEU A 57 0.82 -3.37 7.69
CA LEU A 57 2.19 -3.40 7.18
C LEU A 57 2.42 -4.65 6.31
N GLY A 58 1.95 -5.82 6.74
CA GLY A 58 2.01 -7.06 5.94
C GLY A 58 1.33 -6.93 4.59
N LYS A 59 0.14 -6.32 4.54
CA LYS A 59 -0.56 -5.99 3.28
C LYS A 59 0.26 -5.04 2.41
N SER A 60 0.86 -4.00 2.99
CA SER A 60 1.70 -3.05 2.25
C SER A 60 2.94 -3.72 1.66
N ILE A 61 3.58 -4.63 2.39
CA ILE A 61 4.72 -5.43 1.91
C ILE A 61 4.31 -6.30 0.72
N THR A 62 3.17 -7.00 0.82
CA THR A 62 2.65 -7.83 -0.28
C THR A 62 2.42 -6.99 -1.53
N LEU A 63 1.74 -5.86 -1.41
CA LEU A 63 1.48 -4.94 -2.52
C LEU A 63 2.78 -4.38 -3.14
N ALA A 64 3.79 -4.07 -2.33
CA ALA A 64 5.08 -3.61 -2.82
C ALA A 64 5.83 -4.69 -3.61
N ARG A 65 5.80 -5.94 -3.15
CA ARG A 65 6.38 -7.09 -3.85
C ARG A 65 5.67 -7.37 -5.19
N GLU A 66 4.34 -7.33 -5.19
CA GLU A 66 3.56 -7.44 -6.43
C GLU A 66 3.94 -6.36 -7.44
N ALA A 67 4.06 -5.12 -6.99
CA ALA A 67 4.39 -3.98 -7.85
C ALA A 67 5.76 -4.10 -8.55
N THR A 68 6.74 -4.76 -7.93
CA THR A 68 8.08 -4.94 -8.54
C THR A 68 8.05 -5.76 -9.82
N SER A 69 7.02 -6.58 -10.03
CA SER A 69 6.85 -7.43 -11.22
C SER A 69 6.12 -6.75 -12.39
N LEU A 70 5.59 -5.54 -12.21
CA LEU A 70 4.68 -4.90 -13.17
C LEU A 70 5.37 -4.11 -14.29
N GLY A 71 6.68 -3.99 -14.24
CA GLY A 71 7.46 -3.34 -15.30
C GLY A 71 7.70 -1.84 -15.12
N ASP A 72 8.00 -1.15 -16.22
CA ASP A 72 8.35 0.26 -16.22
C ASP A 72 7.10 1.16 -16.27
N PRO A 73 6.95 2.11 -15.32
CA PRO A 73 5.86 3.09 -15.35
C PRO A 73 5.79 3.91 -16.61
N ALA A 74 6.93 4.23 -17.23
CA ALA A 74 6.97 4.99 -18.47
C ALA A 74 6.33 4.21 -19.63
N ALA A 75 6.55 2.89 -19.71
CA ALA A 75 5.92 2.03 -20.71
C ALA A 75 4.40 1.93 -20.48
N LEU A 76 3.96 1.84 -19.22
CA LEU A 76 2.53 1.85 -18.90
C LEU A 76 1.86 3.19 -19.24
N SER A 77 2.53 4.31 -18.97
CA SER A 77 2.03 5.64 -19.36
C SER A 77 1.90 5.78 -20.87
N ALA A 78 2.88 5.29 -21.64
CA ALA A 78 2.83 5.30 -23.10
C ALA A 78 1.65 4.44 -23.64
N ARG A 79 1.34 3.30 -23.01
CA ARG A 79 0.16 2.51 -23.35
C ARG A 79 -1.14 3.28 -23.10
N LEU A 80 -1.23 4.02 -22.00
CA LEU A 80 -2.39 4.84 -21.68
C LEU A 80 -2.56 6.07 -22.58
N GLU A 81 -1.47 6.61 -23.10
CA GLU A 81 -1.49 7.67 -24.12
C GLU A 81 -2.03 7.14 -25.45
N ALA A 82 -1.66 5.91 -25.82
CA ALA A 82 -2.12 5.25 -27.04
C ALA A 82 -3.57 4.75 -26.92
N ASP A 83 -3.95 4.20 -25.76
CA ASP A 83 -5.28 3.70 -25.44
C ASP A 83 -5.69 4.13 -24.03
N PRO A 84 -6.49 5.20 -23.90
CA PRO A 84 -6.98 5.66 -22.59
C PRO A 84 -7.90 4.67 -21.87
N ASP A 85 -8.39 3.65 -22.52
CA ASP A 85 -9.23 2.60 -21.93
C ASP A 85 -8.46 1.30 -21.67
N ASP A 86 -7.13 1.32 -21.78
CA ASP A 86 -6.26 0.23 -21.30
C ASP A 86 -6.28 0.17 -19.76
N HIS A 87 -7.38 -0.38 -19.23
CA HIS A 87 -7.60 -0.45 -17.78
C HIS A 87 -6.58 -1.31 -17.07
N GLN A 88 -5.99 -2.32 -17.74
CA GLN A 88 -4.92 -3.11 -17.15
C GLN A 88 -3.66 -2.27 -16.94
N ALA A 89 -3.23 -1.50 -17.94
CA ALA A 89 -2.09 -0.60 -17.78
C ALA A 89 -2.33 0.45 -16.70
N ARG A 90 -3.56 0.98 -16.60
CA ARG A 90 -3.94 1.92 -15.55
C ARG A 90 -3.91 1.28 -14.16
N PHE A 91 -4.38 0.05 -14.02
CA PHE A 91 -4.33 -0.71 -12.78
C PHE A 91 -2.88 -0.97 -12.34
N ASP A 92 -2.03 -1.46 -13.24
CA ASP A 92 -0.62 -1.74 -12.97
C ASP A 92 0.12 -0.46 -12.56
N LEU A 93 -0.17 0.67 -13.24
CA LEU A 93 0.39 1.97 -12.87
C LEU A 93 -0.03 2.40 -11.45
N ALA A 94 -1.29 2.17 -11.06
CA ALA A 94 -1.76 2.46 -9.72
C ALA A 94 -0.99 1.65 -8.65
N MET A 95 -0.68 0.38 -8.92
CA MET A 95 0.12 -0.45 -8.00
C MET A 95 1.54 0.08 -7.86
N ILE A 96 2.18 0.50 -8.95
CA ILE A 96 3.52 1.10 -8.91
C ILE A 96 3.50 2.43 -8.15
N LEU A 97 2.49 3.28 -8.37
CA LEU A 97 2.33 4.54 -7.64
C LEU A 97 2.20 4.29 -6.13
N ASN A 98 1.40 3.30 -5.74
CA ASN A 98 1.27 2.91 -4.35
C ASN A 98 2.61 2.45 -3.75
N ALA A 99 3.35 1.59 -4.45
CA ALA A 99 4.66 1.10 -4.00
C ALA A 99 5.70 2.23 -3.84
N ARG A 100 5.53 3.33 -4.57
CA ARG A 100 6.36 4.56 -4.47
C ARG A 100 5.88 5.54 -3.39
N GLY A 101 4.87 5.18 -2.60
CA GLY A 101 4.28 6.04 -1.58
C GLY A 101 3.33 7.11 -2.11
N GLN A 102 3.05 7.13 -3.42
CA GLN A 102 2.12 8.06 -4.07
C GLN A 102 0.67 7.55 -3.91
N LYS A 103 0.26 7.40 -2.66
CA LYS A 103 -1.00 6.75 -2.26
C LYS A 103 -2.24 7.40 -2.86
N LEU A 104 -2.32 8.73 -2.80
CA LEU A 104 -3.49 9.45 -3.32
C LEU A 104 -3.61 9.32 -4.83
N GLU A 105 -2.50 9.41 -5.55
CA GLU A 105 -2.45 9.25 -7.00
C GLU A 105 -2.84 7.82 -7.40
N ALA A 106 -2.38 6.81 -6.64
CA ALA A 106 -2.81 5.42 -6.82
C ALA A 106 -4.32 5.27 -6.66
N ALA A 107 -4.92 5.86 -5.62
CA ALA A 107 -6.36 5.84 -5.41
C ALA A 107 -7.12 6.52 -6.55
N GLN A 108 -6.68 7.69 -7.00
CA GLN A 108 -7.29 8.43 -8.11
C GLN A 108 -7.25 7.62 -9.41
N THR A 109 -6.13 6.96 -9.68
CA THR A 109 -5.94 6.11 -10.86
C THR A 109 -6.90 4.92 -10.88
N LEU A 110 -7.13 4.26 -9.73
CA LEU A 110 -8.13 3.20 -9.62
C LEU A 110 -9.57 3.72 -9.75
N ILE A 111 -9.86 4.89 -9.19
CA ILE A 111 -11.18 5.53 -9.29
C ILE A 111 -11.47 5.92 -10.75
N GLU A 112 -10.45 6.29 -11.53
CA GLU A 112 -10.62 6.56 -12.96
C GLU A 112 -11.06 5.32 -13.75
N ILE A 113 -10.52 4.13 -13.43
CA ILE A 113 -11.03 2.87 -14.03
C ILE A 113 -12.52 2.72 -13.74
N MET A 114 -12.92 2.89 -12.49
CA MET A 114 -14.33 2.76 -12.09
C MET A 114 -15.25 3.79 -12.77
N GLY A 115 -14.74 4.98 -13.06
CA GLY A 115 -15.48 6.02 -13.78
C GLY A 115 -15.68 5.70 -15.26
N ARG A 116 -14.77 4.93 -15.86
CA ARG A 116 -14.81 4.52 -17.28
C ARG A 116 -15.49 3.18 -17.47
N ASP A 117 -15.13 2.19 -16.68
CA ASP A 117 -15.71 0.85 -16.67
C ASP A 117 -15.81 0.31 -15.23
N ARG A 118 -17.01 0.40 -14.69
CA ARG A 118 -17.28 0.00 -13.30
C ARG A 118 -17.14 -1.49 -13.07
N GLU A 119 -17.42 -2.31 -14.08
CA GLU A 119 -17.42 -3.77 -13.97
C GLU A 119 -16.09 -4.39 -14.38
N TRP A 120 -15.11 -3.58 -14.79
CA TRP A 120 -13.82 -4.06 -15.21
C TRP A 120 -13.24 -5.06 -14.20
N SER A 121 -12.83 -6.21 -14.71
CA SER A 121 -12.22 -7.29 -13.90
C SER A 121 -13.06 -7.68 -12.68
N GLU A 122 -14.37 -7.82 -12.87
CA GLU A 122 -15.33 -8.17 -11.80
C GLU A 122 -15.26 -7.20 -10.59
N ASP A 123 -15.32 -5.90 -10.88
CA ASP A 123 -15.15 -4.83 -9.88
C ASP A 123 -13.75 -4.80 -9.26
N GLY A 124 -12.74 -5.22 -10.02
CA GLY A 124 -11.36 -5.39 -9.54
C GLY A 124 -10.71 -4.09 -9.07
N ALA A 125 -10.98 -2.97 -9.74
CA ALA A 125 -10.45 -1.67 -9.34
C ALA A 125 -10.97 -1.23 -7.96
N ARG A 126 -12.27 -1.44 -7.68
CA ARG A 126 -12.86 -1.13 -6.37
C ARG A 126 -12.33 -2.05 -5.28
N LYS A 127 -12.27 -3.34 -5.54
CA LYS A 127 -11.73 -4.33 -4.60
C LYS A 127 -10.29 -3.97 -4.20
N LYS A 128 -9.44 -3.64 -5.17
CA LYS A 128 -8.05 -3.23 -4.91
C LYS A 128 -7.98 -1.91 -4.16
N LEU A 129 -8.80 -0.94 -4.49
CA LEU A 129 -8.85 0.34 -3.77
C LEU A 129 -9.19 0.15 -2.28
N LEU A 130 -10.14 -0.72 -1.96
CA LEU A 130 -10.49 -1.04 -0.56
C LEU A 130 -9.33 -1.74 0.16
N GLU A 131 -8.63 -2.66 -0.52
CA GLU A 131 -7.43 -3.31 0.00
C GLU A 131 -6.33 -2.28 0.31
N LEU A 132 -6.11 -1.29 -0.56
CA LEU A 132 -5.18 -0.19 -0.32
C LEU A 132 -5.58 0.63 0.91
N PHE A 133 -6.87 0.94 1.08
CA PHE A 133 -7.34 1.66 2.28
C PHE A 133 -7.10 0.89 3.57
N GLU A 134 -7.20 -0.44 3.54
CA GLU A 134 -6.87 -1.28 4.69
C GLU A 134 -5.35 -1.27 4.98
N ALA A 135 -4.52 -1.37 3.94
CA ALA A 135 -3.06 -1.32 4.06
C ALA A 135 -2.57 0.02 4.59
N TRP A 136 -3.15 1.14 4.12
CA TRP A 136 -2.76 2.48 4.58
C TRP A 136 -3.30 2.81 5.99
N GLY A 137 -4.40 2.18 6.36
CA GLY A 137 -5.10 2.42 7.61
C GLY A 137 -6.17 3.53 7.54
N PRO A 138 -7.11 3.54 8.50
CA PRO A 138 -8.29 4.41 8.45
C PRO A 138 -7.99 5.89 8.69
N LYS A 139 -6.85 6.22 9.29
CA LYS A 139 -6.44 7.60 9.62
C LYS A 139 -5.50 8.21 8.58
N ASP A 140 -5.04 7.41 7.60
CA ASP A 140 -4.15 7.91 6.55
C ASP A 140 -4.89 8.98 5.71
N PRO A 141 -4.27 10.14 5.43
CA PRO A 141 -4.88 11.21 4.63
C PRO A 141 -5.33 10.74 3.24
N ALA A 142 -4.59 9.82 2.60
CA ALA A 142 -4.95 9.25 1.31
C ALA A 142 -6.20 8.37 1.41
N THR A 143 -6.35 7.60 2.50
CA THR A 143 -7.57 6.83 2.78
C THR A 143 -8.78 7.73 2.94
N LEU A 144 -8.66 8.79 3.75
CA LEU A 144 -9.77 9.72 3.99
C LEU A 144 -10.20 10.43 2.70
N LYS A 145 -9.25 10.91 1.92
CA LYS A 145 -9.52 11.60 0.65
C LYS A 145 -10.01 10.64 -0.42
N GLY A 146 -9.42 9.46 -0.53
CA GLY A 146 -9.82 8.42 -1.46
C GLY A 146 -11.26 7.93 -1.23
N ARG A 147 -11.67 7.75 0.03
CA ARG A 147 -13.05 7.39 0.37
C ARG A 147 -14.06 8.46 -0.03
N ARG A 148 -13.70 9.74 0.11
CA ARG A 148 -14.57 10.85 -0.36
C ARG A 148 -14.73 10.84 -1.87
N LEU A 149 -13.64 10.64 -2.62
CA LEU A 149 -13.67 10.55 -4.08
C LEU A 149 -14.49 9.36 -4.55
N LEU A 150 -14.30 8.18 -3.93
CA LEU A 150 -15.09 6.99 -4.22
C LEU A 150 -16.57 7.22 -3.96
N SER A 151 -16.94 7.80 -2.82
CA SER A 151 -18.32 8.13 -2.49
C SER A 151 -18.91 9.09 -3.52
N SER A 152 -18.19 10.13 -3.94
CA SER A 152 -18.63 11.07 -4.95
C SER A 152 -18.90 10.41 -6.31
N LEU A 153 -18.16 9.37 -6.67
CA LEU A 153 -18.39 8.60 -7.89
C LEU A 153 -19.63 7.71 -7.79
N LEU A 154 -19.82 7.05 -6.64
CA LEU A 154 -20.89 6.07 -6.46
C LEU A 154 -22.29 6.69 -6.31
N PHE A 155 -22.35 7.93 -5.83
CA PHE A 155 -23.62 8.63 -5.53
C PHE A 155 -23.88 9.84 -6.46
N ARG A 156 -23.30 9.83 -7.64
CA ARG A 156 -23.61 10.80 -8.71
C ARG A 156 -24.91 10.54 -9.40
#